data_8e1c662cd47faff1ed3f26b02843d498
#
_entry.id   8e1c662cd47faff1ed3f26b02843d498
#
_cell.length_a   1.000
_cell.length_b   1.000
_cell.length_c   1.000
_cell.angle_alpha   90.00
_cell.angle_beta   90.00
_cell.angle_gamma   90.00
#
_symmetry.space_group_name_H-M   'P 1'
#
loop_
_entity.id
_entity.type
_entity.pdbx_description
1 polymer ?
#
loop_
_entity_poly.entity_id
_entity_poly.type
_entity_poly.pdbx_seq_one_letter_code
_entity_poly.pdbx_strand_id
1 'polypeptide(L)'
;MIGCLVGSEMCIRDRIRTVKSFAKIDCAGVLIEDQLSPKRCGHTPGKDVVSRDEAFDRIKASVDAREENDILIMARTDANHTHGIKEAIERAQKFYELGADILFVEAPKSEDEMRLVCKEVPGYKIANIVEGGLTPNLSMKELEGIGYNLAVYPLTALSSAMKAMVDSLTKLKTDSDRSNNLMSFEELRKRVGFDDYYETSSKYETSKR
;
A
#
# COMPACT_ATOMS: atom_id res chain seq x y z
N MET A 1 -6.45 6.68 2.68
CA MET A 1 -6.71 5.96 1.40
C MET A 1 -5.51 6.16 0.49
N ILE A 2 -4.70 5.14 0.28
CA ILE A 2 -3.64 5.17 -0.74
C ILE A 2 -4.32 4.82 -2.05
N GLY A 3 -4.77 5.85 -2.78
CA GLY A 3 -5.36 5.66 -4.09
C GLY A 3 -4.27 5.42 -5.12
N CYS A 4 -4.10 4.18 -5.55
CA CYS A 4 -3.32 3.88 -6.73
C CYS A 4 -4.14 4.30 -7.97
N LEU A 5 -3.91 5.49 -8.50
CA LEU A 5 -4.47 5.90 -9.78
C LEU A 5 -3.69 5.23 -10.90
N VAL A 6 -4.21 4.13 -11.39
CA VAL A 6 -3.69 3.41 -12.55
C VAL A 6 -3.90 4.27 -13.80
N GLY A 7 -2.83 4.61 -14.53
CA GLY A 7 -2.90 5.10 -15.89
C GLY A 7 -2.27 6.45 -16.22
N SER A 8 -1.80 7.23 -15.23
CA SER A 8 -1.25 8.58 -15.49
C SER A 8 0.27 8.68 -15.45
N GLU A 9 0.99 7.58 -15.30
CA GLU A 9 2.43 7.61 -14.97
C GLU A 9 3.36 7.25 -16.11
N MET A 10 2.89 7.33 -17.36
CA MET A 10 3.69 6.93 -18.52
C MET A 10 4.81 7.93 -18.90
N CYS A 11 4.74 9.18 -18.45
CA CYS A 11 5.79 10.15 -18.72
C CYS A 11 6.15 10.98 -17.46
N ILE A 12 7.34 11.59 -17.48
CA ILE A 12 7.83 12.47 -16.40
C ILE A 12 6.83 13.58 -16.07
N ARG A 13 6.22 14.18 -17.08
CA ARG A 13 5.23 15.27 -16.92
C ARG A 13 3.99 14.83 -16.16
N ASP A 14 3.52 13.59 -16.39
CA ASP A 14 2.35 13.05 -15.67
C ASP A 14 2.67 12.79 -14.22
N ARG A 15 3.89 12.33 -13.90
CA ARG A 15 4.35 12.17 -12.50
C ARG A 15 4.41 13.48 -11.75
N ILE A 16 5.01 14.51 -12.36
CA ILE A 16 5.03 15.86 -11.80
C ILE A 16 3.62 16.33 -11.49
N ARG A 17 2.68 16.17 -12.45
CA ARG A 17 1.28 16.54 -12.26
C ARG A 17 0.62 15.74 -11.13
N THR A 18 0.87 14.44 -11.06
CA THR A 18 0.31 13.55 -10.04
C THR A 18 0.79 13.96 -8.65
N VAL A 19 2.09 14.11 -8.44
CA VAL A 19 2.65 14.54 -7.14
C VAL A 19 2.07 15.89 -6.71
N LYS A 20 2.08 16.90 -7.59
CA LYS A 20 1.49 18.23 -7.32
C LYS A 20 -0.01 18.17 -7.02
N SER A 21 -0.75 17.26 -7.66
CA SER A 21 -2.19 17.10 -7.41
C SER A 21 -2.47 16.49 -6.05
N PHE A 22 -1.69 15.48 -5.65
CA PHE A 22 -1.82 14.87 -4.32
C PHE A 22 -1.34 15.81 -3.20
N ALA A 23 -0.28 16.58 -3.43
CA ALA A 23 0.17 17.61 -2.49
C ALA A 23 -0.91 18.66 -2.21
N LYS A 24 -1.66 19.09 -3.24
CA LYS A 24 -2.74 20.10 -3.10
C LYS A 24 -3.92 19.64 -2.24
N ILE A 25 -4.11 18.35 -2.05
CA ILE A 25 -5.18 17.78 -1.23
C ILE A 25 -4.63 17.20 0.09
N ASP A 26 -3.44 17.65 0.50
CA ASP A 26 -2.77 17.28 1.76
C ASP A 26 -2.59 15.77 1.94
N CYS A 27 -2.30 15.03 0.85
CA CYS A 27 -1.91 13.63 0.95
C CYS A 27 -0.55 13.53 1.64
N ALA A 28 -0.42 12.62 2.62
CA ALA A 28 0.81 12.41 3.37
C ALA A 28 1.96 11.87 2.50
N GLY A 29 1.66 11.11 1.44
CA GLY A 29 2.68 10.58 0.54
C GLY A 29 2.11 9.93 -0.71
N VAL A 30 2.99 9.72 -1.69
CA VAL A 30 2.70 9.00 -2.93
C VAL A 30 3.73 7.91 -3.15
N LEU A 31 3.28 6.79 -3.74
CA LEU A 31 4.14 5.68 -4.12
C LEU A 31 4.41 5.74 -5.62
N ILE A 32 5.69 5.73 -5.99
CA ILE A 32 6.18 5.68 -7.38
C ILE A 32 7.00 4.40 -7.56
N GLU A 33 6.71 3.65 -8.61
CA GLU A 33 7.37 2.37 -8.87
C GLU A 33 8.04 2.30 -10.24
N ASP A 34 9.01 1.38 -10.35
CA ASP A 34 9.79 1.15 -11.58
C ASP A 34 9.21 0.06 -12.50
N GLN A 35 8.02 -0.45 -12.21
CA GLN A 35 7.40 -1.45 -13.08
C GLN A 35 7.16 -0.93 -14.51
N LEU A 36 7.37 -1.83 -15.49
CA LEU A 36 6.99 -1.62 -16.88
C LEU A 36 5.47 -1.75 -17.02
N SER A 37 4.85 -0.88 -17.82
CA SER A 37 3.41 -0.99 -18.11
C SER A 37 3.15 -2.06 -19.21
N PRO A 38 2.04 -2.85 -19.09
CA PRO A 38 1.01 -2.82 -18.07
C PRO A 38 1.47 -3.45 -16.76
N LYS A 39 1.22 -2.77 -15.65
CA LYS A 39 1.65 -3.21 -14.31
C LYS A 39 0.93 -4.48 -13.85
N ARG A 40 1.63 -5.29 -13.04
CA ARG A 40 1.10 -6.51 -12.44
C ARG A 40 1.34 -6.50 -10.93
N CYS A 41 0.60 -7.35 -10.20
CA CYS A 41 0.83 -7.52 -8.77
C CYS A 41 2.27 -7.96 -8.48
N GLY A 42 2.90 -7.36 -7.48
CA GLY A 42 4.28 -7.65 -7.07
C GLY A 42 4.56 -9.11 -6.68
N HIS A 43 3.52 -9.87 -6.31
CA HIS A 43 3.61 -11.28 -5.95
C HIS A 43 3.22 -12.25 -7.09
N THR A 44 2.95 -11.74 -8.30
CA THR A 44 2.57 -12.57 -9.46
C THR A 44 3.66 -12.56 -10.54
N PRO A 45 3.77 -13.64 -11.35
CA PRO A 45 4.74 -13.71 -12.44
C PRO A 45 4.39 -12.79 -13.62
N GLY A 46 5.41 -12.52 -14.47
CA GLY A 46 5.23 -11.81 -15.74
C GLY A 46 5.25 -10.29 -15.63
N LYS A 47 5.74 -9.73 -14.54
CA LYS A 47 6.12 -8.31 -14.43
C LYS A 47 7.55 -8.10 -14.89
N ASP A 48 7.86 -6.88 -15.27
CA ASP A 48 9.21 -6.43 -15.59
C ASP A 48 9.39 -4.99 -15.09
N VAL A 49 10.64 -4.53 -15.07
CA VAL A 49 11.00 -3.18 -14.64
C VAL A 49 11.62 -2.40 -15.79
N VAL A 50 11.48 -1.09 -15.74
CA VAL A 50 12.14 -0.19 -16.69
C VAL A 50 13.65 -0.15 -16.46
N SER A 51 14.41 0.43 -17.39
CA SER A 51 15.84 0.66 -17.22
C SER A 51 16.14 1.41 -15.93
N ARG A 52 17.40 1.29 -15.44
CA ARG A 52 17.84 2.07 -14.27
C ARG A 52 17.64 3.57 -14.48
N ASP A 53 18.07 4.07 -15.62
CA ASP A 53 18.00 5.51 -15.92
C ASP A 53 16.56 6.01 -15.89
N GLU A 54 15.64 5.28 -16.52
CA GLU A 54 14.22 5.64 -16.48
C GLU A 54 13.64 5.56 -15.06
N ALA A 55 14.01 4.54 -14.28
CA ALA A 55 13.57 4.42 -12.88
C ALA A 55 14.06 5.61 -12.03
N PHE A 56 15.32 6.00 -12.22
CA PHE A 56 15.94 7.12 -11.50
C PHE A 56 15.31 8.46 -11.90
N ASP A 57 15.06 8.68 -13.18
CA ASP A 57 14.38 9.87 -13.67
C ASP A 57 12.94 9.97 -13.13
N ARG A 58 12.25 8.83 -13.01
CA ARG A 58 10.92 8.76 -12.40
C ARG A 58 10.91 9.28 -10.97
N ILE A 59 11.85 8.78 -10.15
CA ILE A 59 11.95 9.19 -8.74
C ILE A 59 12.43 10.63 -8.62
N LYS A 60 13.45 11.01 -9.38
CA LYS A 60 13.95 12.39 -9.36
C LYS A 60 12.86 13.39 -9.71
N ALA A 61 12.11 13.16 -10.78
CA ALA A 61 11.01 14.04 -11.18
C ALA A 61 9.91 14.15 -10.11
N SER A 62 9.65 13.06 -9.38
CA SER A 62 8.69 13.04 -8.28
C SER A 62 9.17 13.83 -7.08
N VAL A 63 10.45 13.68 -6.72
CA VAL A 63 11.08 14.44 -5.63
C VAL A 63 11.11 15.94 -5.98
N ASP A 64 11.55 16.29 -7.19
CA ASP A 64 11.58 17.67 -7.67
C ASP A 64 10.16 18.31 -7.69
N ALA A 65 9.14 17.51 -8.04
CA ALA A 65 7.76 17.98 -8.11
C ALA A 65 7.12 18.27 -6.75
N ARG A 66 7.66 17.70 -5.68
CA ARG A 66 7.23 17.95 -4.30
C ARG A 66 7.39 19.45 -3.92
N GLU A 67 8.47 20.10 -4.44
CA GLU A 67 8.82 21.49 -4.12
C GLU A 67 8.87 21.73 -2.58
N GLU A 68 8.15 22.72 -2.08
CA GLU A 68 8.06 23.04 -0.64
C GLU A 68 6.92 22.31 0.10
N ASN A 69 6.24 21.34 -0.54
CA ASN A 69 5.16 20.61 0.11
C ASN A 69 5.70 19.42 0.93
N ASP A 70 5.02 19.10 2.04
CA ASP A 70 5.40 18.03 2.96
C ASP A 70 4.99 16.60 2.48
N ILE A 71 4.69 16.43 1.20
CA ILE A 71 4.31 15.13 0.66
C ILE A 71 5.51 14.20 0.59
N LEU A 72 5.41 13.01 1.17
CA LEU A 72 6.46 12.00 1.16
C LEU A 72 6.49 11.23 -0.18
N ILE A 73 7.68 10.98 -0.68
CA ILE A 73 7.91 10.14 -1.87
C ILE A 73 8.35 8.74 -1.42
N MET A 74 7.49 7.77 -1.64
CA MET A 74 7.80 6.37 -1.45
C MET A 74 8.26 5.78 -2.78
N ALA A 75 9.52 5.31 -2.84
CA ALA A 75 10.11 4.75 -4.04
C ALA A 75 10.15 3.22 -3.98
N ARG A 76 9.43 2.59 -4.89
CA ARG A 76 9.32 1.14 -4.99
C ARG A 76 10.10 0.59 -6.17
N THR A 77 10.82 -0.51 -5.93
CA THR A 77 11.39 -1.32 -7.00
C THR A 77 10.84 -2.74 -6.97
N ASP A 78 10.46 -3.25 -8.13
CA ASP A 78 10.07 -4.63 -8.38
C ASP A 78 11.21 -5.47 -8.99
N ALA A 79 12.43 -4.94 -9.06
CA ALA A 79 13.59 -5.57 -9.68
C ALA A 79 13.99 -6.90 -9.03
N ASN A 80 13.65 -7.14 -7.76
CA ASN A 80 13.94 -8.43 -7.11
C ASN A 80 13.33 -9.63 -7.86
N HIS A 81 12.19 -9.44 -8.51
CA HIS A 81 11.54 -10.53 -9.25
C HIS A 81 12.32 -10.95 -10.50
N THR A 82 12.83 -9.99 -11.26
CA THR A 82 13.43 -10.19 -12.58
C THR A 82 14.94 -10.19 -12.58
N HIS A 83 15.57 -9.40 -11.72
CA HIS A 83 17.02 -9.15 -11.69
C HIS A 83 17.67 -9.57 -10.36
N GLY A 84 16.85 -9.95 -9.36
CA GLY A 84 17.32 -10.42 -8.06
C GLY A 84 17.57 -9.31 -7.04
N ILE A 85 17.82 -9.75 -5.80
CA ILE A 85 17.84 -8.87 -4.62
C ILE A 85 18.94 -7.80 -4.69
N LYS A 86 20.09 -8.10 -5.29
CA LYS A 86 21.19 -7.14 -5.41
C LYS A 86 20.83 -5.94 -6.27
N GLU A 87 20.22 -6.20 -7.43
CA GLU A 87 19.73 -5.14 -8.31
C GLU A 87 18.67 -4.27 -7.61
N ALA A 88 17.74 -4.90 -6.89
CA ALA A 88 16.71 -4.18 -6.15
C ALA A 88 17.32 -3.29 -5.06
N ILE A 89 18.33 -3.76 -4.35
CA ILE A 89 19.05 -2.98 -3.34
C ILE A 89 19.76 -1.79 -3.98
N GLU A 90 20.50 -1.99 -5.07
CA GLU A 90 21.22 -0.91 -5.77
C GLU A 90 20.25 0.18 -6.27
N ARG A 91 19.08 -0.22 -6.79
CA ARG A 91 18.03 0.75 -7.17
C ARG A 91 17.49 1.50 -5.97
N ALA A 92 17.18 0.81 -4.88
CA ALA A 92 16.66 1.45 -3.67
C ALA A 92 17.68 2.41 -3.04
N GLN A 93 18.96 2.07 -3.02
CA GLN A 93 20.03 2.97 -2.58
C GLN A 93 20.06 4.24 -3.44
N LYS A 94 19.96 4.09 -4.76
CA LYS A 94 19.91 5.24 -5.68
C LYS A 94 18.66 6.09 -5.49
N PHE A 95 17.51 5.47 -5.24
CA PHE A 95 16.27 6.20 -4.92
C PHE A 95 16.42 7.06 -3.66
N TYR A 96 17.10 6.53 -2.63
CA TYR A 96 17.44 7.30 -1.44
C TYR A 96 18.33 8.49 -1.74
N GLU A 97 19.40 8.30 -2.53
CA GLU A 97 20.30 9.38 -2.95
C GLU A 97 19.58 10.48 -3.74
N LEU A 98 18.52 10.13 -4.48
CA LEU A 98 17.68 11.05 -5.23
C LEU A 98 16.68 11.79 -4.36
N GLY A 99 16.57 11.47 -3.06
CA GLY A 99 15.73 12.14 -2.10
C GLY A 99 14.37 11.48 -1.84
N ALA A 100 14.20 10.20 -2.17
CA ALA A 100 13.03 9.45 -1.73
C ALA A 100 13.05 9.25 -0.21
N ASP A 101 11.90 9.40 0.42
CA ASP A 101 11.76 9.37 1.89
C ASP A 101 11.61 7.94 2.42
N ILE A 102 10.90 7.08 1.69
CA ILE A 102 10.60 5.71 2.07
C ILE A 102 10.98 4.77 0.92
N LEU A 103 11.76 3.74 1.25
CA LEU A 103 12.26 2.78 0.27
C LEU A 103 11.46 1.47 0.37
N PHE A 104 11.05 0.97 -0.80
CA PHE A 104 10.24 -0.21 -0.91
C PHE A 104 10.83 -1.21 -1.91
N VAL A 105 11.45 -2.26 -1.39
CA VAL A 105 11.86 -3.41 -2.19
C VAL A 105 10.74 -4.45 -2.16
N GLU A 106 10.13 -4.69 -3.30
CA GLU A 106 8.98 -5.59 -3.41
C GLU A 106 9.39 -7.05 -3.41
N ALA A 107 8.63 -7.84 -2.66
CA ALA A 107 8.66 -9.30 -2.63
C ALA A 107 10.07 -9.91 -2.36
N PRO A 108 10.76 -9.54 -1.28
CA PRO A 108 11.88 -10.34 -0.79
C PRO A 108 11.38 -11.76 -0.45
N LYS A 109 12.15 -12.78 -0.86
CA LYS A 109 11.72 -14.19 -0.87
C LYS A 109 12.10 -14.96 0.40
N SER A 110 12.91 -14.36 1.25
CA SER A 110 13.35 -14.97 2.50
C SER A 110 13.61 -13.91 3.57
N GLU A 111 13.67 -14.34 4.82
CA GLU A 111 14.05 -13.47 5.93
C GLU A 111 15.48 -12.93 5.74
N ASP A 112 16.39 -13.71 5.16
CA ASP A 112 17.76 -13.26 4.86
C ASP A 112 17.75 -12.14 3.83
N GLU A 113 16.93 -12.20 2.79
CA GLU A 113 16.76 -11.10 1.84
C GLU A 113 16.18 -9.86 2.52
N MET A 114 15.20 -10.03 3.42
CA MET A 114 14.63 -8.92 4.19
C MET A 114 15.68 -8.25 5.09
N ARG A 115 16.50 -9.03 5.78
CA ARG A 115 17.62 -8.54 6.59
C ARG A 115 18.66 -7.83 5.72
N LEU A 116 18.98 -8.37 4.55
CA LEU A 116 19.92 -7.77 3.62
C LEU A 116 19.42 -6.40 3.12
N VAL A 117 18.13 -6.29 2.76
CA VAL A 117 17.51 -5.01 2.40
C VAL A 117 17.64 -4.00 3.53
N CYS A 118 17.29 -4.38 4.76
CA CYS A 118 17.35 -3.46 5.90
C CYS A 118 18.79 -3.04 6.26
N LYS A 119 19.75 -3.91 6.03
CA LYS A 119 21.17 -3.62 6.27
C LYS A 119 21.77 -2.68 5.23
N GLU A 120 21.48 -2.92 3.94
CA GLU A 120 22.17 -2.26 2.84
C GLU A 120 21.42 -1.00 2.32
N VAL A 121 20.10 -0.94 2.48
CA VAL A 121 19.30 0.22 2.04
C VAL A 121 19.18 1.22 3.18
N PRO A 122 19.61 2.48 2.98
CA PRO A 122 19.47 3.53 4.00
C PRO A 122 18.04 4.04 4.11
N GLY A 123 17.77 4.88 5.12
CA GLY A 123 16.47 5.56 5.32
C GLY A 123 15.35 4.64 5.81
N TYR A 124 14.11 5.12 5.70
CA TYR A 124 12.92 4.37 6.12
C TYR A 124 12.55 3.30 5.11
N LYS A 125 12.17 2.13 5.61
CA LYS A 125 11.82 0.96 4.79
C LYS A 125 10.44 0.45 5.12
N ILE A 126 9.72 0.00 4.08
CA ILE A 126 8.40 -0.59 4.20
C ILE A 126 8.43 -2.06 3.78
N ALA A 127 7.78 -2.91 4.57
CA ALA A 127 7.50 -4.30 4.23
C ALA A 127 6.06 -4.45 3.73
N ASN A 128 5.88 -5.17 2.62
CA ASN A 128 4.57 -5.54 2.10
C ASN A 128 4.29 -7.02 2.45
N ILE A 129 3.41 -7.24 3.42
CA ILE A 129 3.06 -8.57 3.90
C ILE A 129 1.74 -8.99 3.26
N VAL A 130 1.86 -9.91 2.30
CA VAL A 130 0.71 -10.54 1.63
C VAL A 130 0.65 -11.99 2.11
N GLU A 131 -0.38 -12.32 2.87
CA GLU A 131 -0.58 -13.68 3.37
C GLU A 131 -0.71 -14.66 2.20
N GLY A 132 0.13 -15.69 2.18
CA GLY A 132 0.23 -16.64 1.07
C GLY A 132 1.01 -16.13 -0.15
N GLY A 133 1.62 -14.93 -0.06
CA GLY A 133 2.49 -14.36 -1.10
C GLY A 133 3.94 -14.88 -1.03
N LEU A 134 4.85 -14.15 -1.67
CA LEU A 134 6.27 -14.52 -1.76
C LEU A 134 7.08 -14.09 -0.53
N THR A 135 6.71 -12.98 0.10
CA THR A 135 7.40 -12.44 1.27
C THR A 135 7.05 -13.22 2.53
N PRO A 136 8.02 -13.59 3.38
CA PRO A 136 7.76 -14.23 4.66
C PRO A 136 6.78 -13.42 5.52
N ASN A 137 5.79 -14.11 6.09
CA ASN A 137 4.80 -13.49 6.96
C ASN A 137 5.33 -13.42 8.40
N LEU A 138 6.10 -12.38 8.70
CA LEU A 138 6.70 -12.13 9.99
C LEU A 138 5.80 -11.23 10.86
N SER A 139 5.90 -11.38 12.17
CA SER A 139 5.21 -10.50 13.11
C SER A 139 5.79 -9.07 13.07
N MET A 140 5.03 -8.09 13.55
CA MET A 140 5.50 -6.70 13.63
C MET A 140 6.79 -6.55 14.44
N LYS A 141 6.96 -7.32 15.53
CA LYS A 141 8.19 -7.31 16.34
C LYS A 141 9.40 -7.86 15.60
N GLU A 142 9.20 -8.91 14.79
CA GLU A 142 10.27 -9.46 13.96
C GLU A 142 10.65 -8.48 12.85
N LEU A 143 9.67 -7.85 12.20
CA LEU A 143 9.91 -6.83 11.18
C LEU A 143 10.67 -5.63 11.74
N GLU A 144 10.27 -5.13 12.92
CA GLU A 144 10.97 -4.06 13.64
C GLU A 144 12.40 -4.47 13.99
N GLY A 145 12.59 -5.70 14.53
CA GLY A 145 13.90 -6.26 14.87
C GLY A 145 14.84 -6.44 13.65
N ILE A 146 14.29 -6.62 12.46
CA ILE A 146 15.04 -6.66 11.20
C ILE A 146 15.44 -5.25 10.75
N GLY A 147 14.63 -4.22 11.07
CA GLY A 147 14.88 -2.83 10.72
C GLY A 147 13.88 -2.21 9.73
N TYR A 148 12.71 -2.82 9.56
CA TYR A 148 11.59 -2.17 8.88
C TYR A 148 10.93 -1.13 9.79
N ASN A 149 10.48 -0.04 9.18
CA ASN A 149 9.84 1.08 9.88
C ASN A 149 8.33 1.08 9.69
N LEU A 150 7.86 0.48 8.58
CA LEU A 150 6.48 0.38 8.18
C LEU A 150 6.17 -1.04 7.71
N ALA A 151 4.95 -1.50 7.98
CA ALA A 151 4.42 -2.73 7.40
C ALA A 151 3.01 -2.48 6.86
N VAL A 152 2.73 -2.97 5.66
CA VAL A 152 1.40 -2.92 5.05
C VAL A 152 0.87 -4.33 4.82
N TYR A 153 -0.41 -4.49 5.08
CA TYR A 153 -1.17 -5.73 4.92
C TYR A 153 -2.31 -5.49 3.92
N PRO A 154 -2.01 -5.43 2.61
CA PRO A 154 -2.94 -4.89 1.62
C PRO A 154 -4.18 -5.75 1.41
N LEU A 155 -4.11 -7.04 1.70
CA LEU A 155 -5.18 -7.99 1.40
C LEU A 155 -5.90 -8.54 2.64
N THR A 156 -5.36 -8.41 3.83
CA THR A 156 -5.89 -9.01 5.06
C THR A 156 -7.37 -8.65 5.29
N ALA A 157 -7.70 -7.35 5.27
CA ALA A 157 -9.07 -6.90 5.49
C ALA A 157 -10.00 -7.32 4.36
N LEU A 158 -9.57 -7.18 3.10
CA LEU A 158 -10.36 -7.57 1.94
C LEU A 158 -10.62 -9.08 1.91
N SER A 159 -9.58 -9.89 2.08
CA SER A 159 -9.67 -11.34 2.10
C SER A 159 -10.59 -11.84 3.21
N SER A 160 -10.45 -11.29 4.42
CA SER A 160 -11.31 -11.62 5.56
C SER A 160 -12.77 -11.24 5.31
N ALA A 161 -13.03 -10.05 4.77
CA ALA A 161 -14.39 -9.61 4.44
C ALA A 161 -15.02 -10.48 3.35
N MET A 162 -14.30 -10.78 2.28
CA MET A 162 -14.78 -11.66 1.21
C MET A 162 -15.09 -13.06 1.72
N LYS A 163 -14.20 -13.63 2.54
CA LYS A 163 -14.42 -14.96 3.14
C LYS A 163 -15.69 -14.98 4.00
N ALA A 164 -15.84 -13.99 4.88
CA ALA A 164 -17.02 -13.89 5.75
C ALA A 164 -18.33 -13.73 4.94
N MET A 165 -18.29 -12.92 3.86
CA MET A 165 -19.45 -12.75 2.97
C MET A 165 -19.81 -14.06 2.25
N VAL A 166 -18.83 -14.74 1.65
CA VAL A 166 -19.05 -16.03 0.95
C VAL A 166 -19.61 -17.07 1.91
N ASP A 167 -19.01 -17.22 3.10
CA ASP A 167 -19.46 -18.18 4.11
C ASP A 167 -20.90 -17.88 4.58
N SER A 168 -21.21 -16.60 4.80
CA SER A 168 -22.55 -16.17 5.22
C SER A 168 -23.61 -16.42 4.13
N LEU A 169 -23.30 -16.10 2.87
CA LEU A 169 -24.21 -16.34 1.74
C LEU A 169 -24.41 -17.84 1.47
N THR A 170 -23.37 -18.63 1.62
CA THR A 170 -23.46 -20.10 1.49
C THR A 170 -24.39 -20.68 2.57
N LYS A 171 -24.23 -20.26 3.82
CA LYS A 171 -25.09 -20.67 4.93
C LYS A 171 -26.52 -20.19 4.74
N LEU A 172 -26.72 -18.96 4.23
CA LEU A 172 -28.05 -18.46 3.93
C LEU A 172 -28.76 -19.30 2.87
N LYS A 173 -28.04 -19.70 1.80
CA LYS A 173 -28.58 -20.55 0.72
C LYS A 173 -29.02 -21.93 1.22
N THR A 174 -28.37 -22.47 2.23
CA THR A 174 -28.65 -23.77 2.84
C THR A 174 -29.50 -23.71 4.09
N ASP A 175 -30.03 -22.53 4.44
CA ASP A 175 -30.76 -22.23 5.69
C ASP A 175 -30.03 -22.70 6.96
N SER A 176 -28.71 -22.61 6.94
CA SER A 176 -27.83 -22.99 8.05
C SER A 176 -27.58 -21.83 8.98
N ASP A 177 -27.22 -22.12 10.24
CA ASP A 177 -26.88 -21.09 11.22
C ASP A 177 -25.65 -20.27 10.79
N ARG A 178 -25.82 -18.94 10.78
CA ARG A 178 -24.81 -17.95 10.42
C ARG A 178 -24.48 -16.96 11.55
N SER A 179 -25.03 -17.18 12.73
CA SER A 179 -24.88 -16.25 13.87
C SER A 179 -23.41 -15.89 14.18
N ASN A 180 -22.52 -16.88 14.08
CA ASN A 180 -21.08 -16.70 14.32
C ASN A 180 -20.36 -15.82 13.27
N ASN A 181 -21.01 -15.55 12.14
CA ASN A 181 -20.46 -14.70 11.08
C ASN A 181 -20.96 -13.27 11.14
N LEU A 182 -21.91 -12.98 12.03
CA LEU A 182 -22.57 -11.69 12.13
C LEU A 182 -22.18 -10.98 13.43
N MET A 183 -21.92 -9.70 13.34
CA MET A 183 -21.90 -8.85 14.54
C MET A 183 -23.34 -8.59 15.02
N SER A 184 -23.48 -8.22 16.29
CA SER A 184 -24.81 -7.85 16.81
C SER A 184 -25.37 -6.63 16.06
N PHE A 185 -26.71 -6.53 16.03
CA PHE A 185 -27.35 -5.38 15.39
C PHE A 185 -27.02 -4.06 16.10
N GLU A 186 -26.86 -4.10 17.40
CA GLU A 186 -26.45 -2.94 18.20
C GLU A 186 -25.05 -2.45 17.80
N GLU A 187 -24.09 -3.37 17.72
CA GLU A 187 -22.73 -3.03 17.29
C GLU A 187 -22.68 -2.54 15.85
N LEU A 188 -23.45 -3.17 14.94
CA LEU A 188 -23.56 -2.73 13.56
C LEU A 188 -24.06 -1.28 13.47
N ARG A 189 -25.18 -0.97 14.16
CA ARG A 189 -25.74 0.39 14.21
C ARG A 189 -24.70 1.42 14.65
N LYS A 190 -23.99 1.12 15.73
CA LYS A 190 -22.94 2.00 16.27
C LYS A 190 -21.82 2.22 15.28
N ARG A 191 -21.34 1.17 14.62
CA ARG A 191 -20.22 1.27 13.65
C ARG A 191 -20.59 2.03 12.39
N VAL A 192 -21.81 1.94 11.92
CA VAL A 192 -22.29 2.69 10.74
C VAL A 192 -22.79 4.10 11.07
N GLY A 193 -22.75 4.53 12.34
CA GLY A 193 -23.05 5.88 12.76
C GLY A 193 -24.55 6.21 12.85
N PHE A 194 -25.44 5.23 13.06
CA PHE A 194 -26.86 5.51 13.22
C PHE A 194 -27.16 6.36 14.46
N ASP A 195 -26.47 6.13 15.54
CA ASP A 195 -26.70 6.87 16.78
C ASP A 195 -26.28 8.35 16.61
N ASP A 196 -25.14 8.62 15.99
CA ASP A 196 -24.68 9.97 15.64
C ASP A 196 -25.64 10.67 14.66
N TYR A 197 -26.17 9.90 13.68
CA TYR A 197 -27.16 10.40 12.76
C TYR A 197 -28.45 10.82 13.47
N TYR A 198 -28.97 9.99 14.38
CA TYR A 198 -30.17 10.31 15.14
C TYR A 198 -29.98 11.51 16.07
N GLU A 199 -28.83 11.61 16.73
CA GLU A 199 -28.50 12.79 17.53
C GLU A 199 -28.45 14.06 16.66
N THR A 200 -27.84 13.97 15.50
CA THR A 200 -27.74 15.11 14.57
C THR A 200 -29.10 15.47 14.01
N SER A 201 -29.92 14.50 13.58
CA SER A 201 -31.20 14.76 12.98
C SER A 201 -32.17 15.38 13.99
N SER A 202 -32.08 15.00 15.27
CA SER A 202 -32.93 15.56 16.33
C SER A 202 -32.77 17.08 16.52
N LYS A 203 -31.63 17.62 16.15
CA LYS A 203 -31.31 19.09 16.20
C LYS A 203 -32.09 19.86 15.12
N TYR A 204 -32.55 19.19 14.08
CA TYR A 204 -33.22 19.77 12.91
C TYR A 204 -34.67 19.32 12.78
N GLU A 205 -35.18 18.50 13.69
CA GLU A 205 -36.59 18.18 13.74
C GLU A 205 -37.40 19.44 14.17
N THR A 206 -37.96 20.11 13.19
CA THR A 206 -39.00 21.11 13.47
C THR A 206 -40.14 20.43 14.19
N SER A 207 -40.39 20.87 15.42
CA SER A 207 -41.45 20.46 16.37
C SER A 207 -42.47 19.50 15.79
N LYS A 208 -42.60 18.34 16.45
CA LYS A 208 -43.65 17.35 16.21
C LYS A 208 -45.00 18.06 15.97
N ARG A 209 -45.53 17.87 14.76
CA ARG A 209 -46.96 18.14 14.51
C ARG A 209 -47.84 17.14 15.23
#